data_933cd14f9466c5142a6013a98ccef397
#
_entry.id   933cd14f9466c5142a6013a98ccef397
#
_cell.length_a   1.000
_cell.length_b   1.000
_cell.length_c   1.000
_cell.angle_alpha   90.00
_cell.angle_beta   90.00
_cell.angle_gamma   90.00
#
_symmetry.space_group_name_H-M   'P 1'
#
loop_
_entity.id
_entity.type
_entity.pdbx_description
1 polymer ?
#
loop_
_entity_poly.entity_id
_entity_poly.type
_entity_poly.pdbx_seq_one_letter_code
_entity_poly.pdbx_strand_id
1 'polypeptide(L)'
;MDKPLAERMRPQKLSEVVGQAHILGRGKLLDELVRAGKPFSLIFWGPPGSGKTTLARIIANELEADFVEISAVNAGKADVTKVVERARANEQGSTVEKPVKTVLFVDEIHRFNKAQQDAFLPHVESGLVTLIGATTENPSFEVITPLLSRSRVIVLNPLTKQDITSILKTAAKAEKIPTKRLPAKSLDMLAELSSGDARIALGNLELANQLAGKGVITDKIVEQAAQARIPGYDKAGEQHYNIISAFIKSMRGGDASAALYYMARMLQAGEDPKFIARRMVVFASEDIGMAAPAALNIVVSTFLAVERIGMPECQYNLFHCATVLAKAPKSRDVTGAMGKALQAARQYPDLPVPVHLRNAPTKLMKDLGYGEGTKWEAGFKHPKGFLPEELKNTDFFAR
;
A
#
# COMPACT_ATOMS: atom_id res chain seq x y z
N MET A 1 11.13 -31.29 12.19
CA MET A 1 10.59 -30.08 12.84
C MET A 1 9.10 -30.03 12.59
N ASP A 2 8.30 -29.85 13.61
CA ASP A 2 6.86 -29.70 13.44
C ASP A 2 6.56 -28.39 12.73
N LYS A 3 5.54 -28.39 11.85
CA LYS A 3 5.09 -27.16 11.17
C LYS A 3 4.60 -26.14 12.20
N PRO A 4 4.82 -24.84 11.99
CA PRO A 4 4.30 -23.78 12.88
C PRO A 4 2.80 -23.93 13.13
N LEU A 5 2.34 -23.54 14.34
CA LEU A 5 0.93 -23.66 14.72
C LEU A 5 -0.01 -22.97 13.71
N ALA A 6 0.40 -21.81 13.19
CA ALA A 6 -0.36 -21.10 12.17
C ALA A 6 -0.60 -21.91 10.87
N GLU A 7 0.34 -22.79 10.51
CA GLU A 7 0.18 -23.66 9.35
C GLU A 7 -0.66 -24.91 9.69
N ARG A 8 -0.49 -25.46 10.89
CA ARG A 8 -1.27 -26.62 11.37
C ARG A 8 -2.75 -26.27 11.56
N MET A 9 -3.03 -25.03 11.96
CA MET A 9 -4.39 -24.54 12.20
C MET A 9 -5.03 -23.89 10.96
N ARG A 10 -4.41 -23.99 9.79
CA ARG A 10 -4.95 -23.40 8.56
C ARG A 10 -6.26 -24.09 8.16
N PRO A 11 -7.38 -23.33 8.03
CA PRO A 11 -8.65 -23.86 7.53
C PRO A 11 -8.50 -24.59 6.20
N GLN A 12 -9.24 -25.68 6.04
CA GLN A 12 -9.28 -26.49 4.80
C GLN A 12 -10.56 -26.31 4.02
N LYS A 13 -11.62 -25.78 4.65
CA LYS A 13 -12.95 -25.55 4.05
C LYS A 13 -13.41 -24.11 4.32
N LEU A 14 -14.25 -23.55 3.46
CA LEU A 14 -14.82 -22.22 3.64
C LEU A 14 -15.59 -22.08 4.97
N SER A 15 -16.25 -23.15 5.43
CA SER A 15 -17.00 -23.19 6.69
C SER A 15 -16.12 -23.07 7.95
N GLU A 16 -14.83 -23.31 7.84
CA GLU A 16 -13.87 -23.23 8.96
C GLU A 16 -13.23 -21.84 9.05
N VAL A 17 -13.41 -21.01 8.02
CA VAL A 17 -12.81 -19.67 7.98
C VAL A 17 -13.57 -18.76 8.94
N VAL A 18 -12.83 -18.17 9.88
CA VAL A 18 -13.36 -17.21 10.84
C VAL A 18 -13.28 -15.79 10.29
N GLY A 19 -14.30 -14.99 10.56
CA GLY A 19 -14.41 -13.63 10.02
C GLY A 19 -14.92 -13.61 8.58
N GLN A 20 -14.78 -12.47 7.91
CA GLN A 20 -15.10 -12.27 6.48
C GLN A 20 -16.57 -12.57 6.11
N ALA A 21 -17.51 -12.40 7.05
CA ALA A 21 -18.94 -12.72 6.86
C ALA A 21 -19.62 -11.99 5.69
N HIS A 22 -19.00 -10.91 5.18
CA HIS A 22 -19.51 -10.17 4.03
C HIS A 22 -19.30 -10.91 2.70
N ILE A 23 -18.32 -11.81 2.61
CA ILE A 23 -17.99 -12.58 1.40
C ILE A 23 -18.16 -14.09 1.57
N LEU A 24 -18.25 -14.57 2.81
CA LEU A 24 -18.41 -15.98 3.15
C LEU A 24 -19.84 -16.27 3.62
N GLY A 25 -20.32 -17.49 3.36
CA GLY A 25 -21.64 -17.97 3.74
C GLY A 25 -22.53 -18.25 2.54
N ARG A 26 -23.66 -18.93 2.77
CA ARG A 26 -24.58 -19.36 1.72
C ARG A 26 -25.13 -18.17 0.93
N GLY A 27 -24.97 -18.22 -0.40
CA GLY A 27 -25.39 -17.14 -1.32
C GLY A 27 -24.48 -15.93 -1.32
N LYS A 28 -23.30 -16.00 -0.69
CA LYS A 28 -22.28 -14.96 -0.77
C LYS A 28 -21.32 -15.21 -1.93
N LEU A 29 -20.59 -14.16 -2.30
CA LEU A 29 -19.79 -14.14 -3.53
C LEU A 29 -18.86 -15.36 -3.66
N LEU A 30 -18.08 -15.68 -2.64
CA LEU A 30 -17.13 -16.82 -2.74
C LEU A 30 -17.83 -18.17 -2.77
N ASP A 31 -18.95 -18.35 -2.04
CA ASP A 31 -19.77 -19.57 -2.08
C ASP A 31 -20.35 -19.80 -3.49
N GLU A 32 -20.93 -18.73 -4.08
CA GLU A 32 -21.47 -18.80 -5.45
C GLU A 32 -20.40 -19.12 -6.49
N LEU A 33 -19.21 -18.52 -6.34
CA LEU A 33 -18.12 -18.73 -7.27
C LEU A 33 -17.58 -20.17 -7.26
N VAL A 34 -17.43 -20.72 -6.05
CA VAL A 34 -16.99 -22.11 -5.87
C VAL A 34 -18.06 -23.06 -6.39
N ARG A 35 -19.34 -22.84 -6.07
CA ARG A 35 -20.45 -23.66 -6.55
C ARG A 35 -20.62 -23.64 -8.07
N ALA A 36 -20.34 -22.51 -8.72
CA ALA A 36 -20.40 -22.41 -10.16
C ALA A 36 -19.37 -23.31 -10.87
N GLY A 37 -18.36 -23.79 -10.15
CA GLY A 37 -17.30 -24.69 -10.68
C GLY A 37 -16.48 -24.08 -11.82
N LYS A 38 -16.70 -22.80 -12.12
CA LYS A 38 -15.98 -22.04 -13.14
C LYS A 38 -14.89 -21.23 -12.48
N PRO A 39 -13.62 -21.52 -12.74
CA PRO A 39 -12.54 -20.71 -12.21
C PRO A 39 -12.58 -19.30 -12.85
N PHE A 40 -12.38 -18.29 -12.05
CA PHE A 40 -12.13 -16.95 -12.55
C PHE A 40 -11.11 -16.26 -11.65
N SER A 41 -10.39 -15.32 -12.25
CA SER A 41 -9.28 -14.68 -11.56
C SER A 41 -9.75 -13.72 -10.49
N LEU A 42 -9.02 -13.69 -9.38
CA LEU A 42 -9.31 -12.90 -8.18
C LEU A 42 -8.10 -12.07 -7.77
N ILE A 43 -8.36 -10.93 -7.18
CA ILE A 43 -7.37 -10.16 -6.43
C ILE A 43 -7.88 -10.00 -5.00
N PHE A 44 -7.24 -10.68 -4.05
CA PHE A 44 -7.50 -10.51 -2.63
C PHE A 44 -6.74 -9.30 -2.09
N TRP A 45 -7.46 -8.31 -1.63
CA TRP A 45 -6.93 -7.12 -1.01
C TRP A 45 -7.30 -7.04 0.46
N GLY A 46 -6.32 -6.91 1.34
CA GLY A 46 -6.56 -6.77 2.78
C GLY A 46 -5.30 -6.92 3.62
N PRO A 47 -5.37 -6.63 4.92
CA PRO A 47 -4.22 -6.61 5.81
C PRO A 47 -3.55 -7.98 5.95
N PRO A 48 -2.31 -8.03 6.47
CA PRO A 48 -1.65 -9.28 6.81
C PRO A 48 -2.51 -10.12 7.77
N GLY A 49 -2.43 -11.45 7.65
CA GLY A 49 -3.15 -12.36 8.53
C GLY A 49 -4.67 -12.43 8.36
N SER A 50 -5.27 -11.72 7.38
CA SER A 50 -6.71 -11.73 7.09
C SER A 50 -7.22 -12.98 6.39
N GLY A 51 -6.33 -13.89 5.95
CA GLY A 51 -6.70 -15.17 5.35
C GLY A 51 -6.56 -15.26 3.83
N LYS A 52 -5.90 -14.31 3.13
CA LYS A 52 -5.74 -14.30 1.67
C LYS A 52 -5.24 -15.63 1.10
N THR A 53 -4.08 -16.10 1.55
CA THR A 53 -3.48 -17.37 1.10
C THR A 53 -4.35 -18.58 1.47
N THR A 54 -4.99 -18.53 2.64
CA THR A 54 -5.91 -19.59 3.09
C THR A 54 -7.11 -19.73 2.17
N LEU A 55 -7.76 -18.61 1.85
CA LEU A 55 -8.90 -18.60 0.93
C LEU A 55 -8.51 -19.06 -0.48
N ALA A 56 -7.33 -18.63 -0.98
CA ALA A 56 -6.85 -19.09 -2.29
C ALA A 56 -6.67 -20.62 -2.34
N ARG A 57 -6.08 -21.21 -1.30
CA ARG A 57 -5.90 -22.67 -1.21
C ARG A 57 -7.22 -23.41 -1.10
N ILE A 58 -8.16 -22.91 -0.30
CA ILE A 58 -9.49 -23.51 -0.18
C ILE A 58 -10.20 -23.48 -1.53
N ILE A 59 -10.19 -22.35 -2.23
CA ILE A 59 -10.82 -22.23 -3.56
C ILE A 59 -10.19 -23.23 -4.55
N ALA A 60 -8.87 -23.34 -4.58
CA ALA A 60 -8.19 -24.29 -5.46
C ALA A 60 -8.59 -25.74 -5.13
N ASN A 61 -8.67 -26.09 -3.85
CA ASN A 61 -9.10 -27.43 -3.41
C ASN A 61 -10.56 -27.72 -3.80
N GLU A 62 -11.46 -26.79 -3.58
CA GLU A 62 -12.90 -26.94 -3.94
C GLU A 62 -13.10 -27.04 -5.46
N LEU A 63 -12.20 -26.44 -6.25
CA LEU A 63 -12.18 -26.56 -7.72
C LEU A 63 -11.44 -27.79 -8.23
N GLU A 64 -10.91 -28.65 -7.36
CA GLU A 64 -10.04 -29.78 -7.70
C GLU A 64 -8.86 -29.35 -8.62
N ALA A 65 -8.33 -28.13 -8.42
CA ALA A 65 -7.31 -27.54 -9.25
C ALA A 65 -5.89 -27.75 -8.69
N ASP A 66 -4.91 -27.82 -9.58
CA ASP A 66 -3.49 -27.80 -9.21
C ASP A 66 -3.12 -26.41 -8.69
N PHE A 67 -2.73 -26.30 -7.41
CA PHE A 67 -2.39 -25.04 -6.75
C PHE A 67 -0.90 -24.77 -6.83
N VAL A 68 -0.54 -23.74 -7.56
CA VAL A 68 0.85 -23.28 -7.67
C VAL A 68 0.98 -21.93 -6.96
N GLU A 69 1.89 -21.85 -6.00
CA GLU A 69 2.13 -20.64 -5.22
C GLU A 69 3.49 -20.02 -5.59
N ILE A 70 3.50 -18.73 -5.90
CA ILE A 70 4.71 -17.94 -6.08
C ILE A 70 4.63 -16.67 -5.23
N SER A 71 5.78 -16.25 -4.71
CA SER A 71 5.90 -14.95 -4.02
C SER A 71 6.55 -13.94 -4.95
N ALA A 72 5.85 -12.83 -5.21
CA ALA A 72 6.38 -11.76 -6.06
C ALA A 72 7.64 -11.08 -5.51
N VAL A 73 7.94 -11.29 -4.21
CA VAL A 73 9.17 -10.79 -3.59
C VAL A 73 10.42 -11.48 -4.15
N ASN A 74 10.31 -12.80 -4.43
CA ASN A 74 11.46 -13.65 -4.81
C ASN A 74 11.36 -14.20 -6.23
N ALA A 75 10.19 -14.11 -6.88
CA ALA A 75 9.94 -14.68 -8.18
C ALA A 75 10.33 -13.76 -9.33
N GLY A 76 10.87 -14.36 -10.39
CA GLY A 76 11.20 -13.69 -11.63
C GLY A 76 10.43 -14.23 -12.84
N LYS A 77 10.78 -13.75 -14.05
CA LYS A 77 10.18 -14.19 -15.32
C LYS A 77 10.31 -15.70 -15.54
N ALA A 78 11.42 -16.31 -15.11
CA ALA A 78 11.64 -17.76 -15.21
C ALA A 78 10.63 -18.58 -14.41
N ASP A 79 10.21 -18.09 -13.25
CA ASP A 79 9.25 -18.79 -12.40
C ASP A 79 7.84 -18.75 -13.01
N VAL A 80 7.46 -17.63 -13.63
CA VAL A 80 6.23 -17.51 -14.41
C VAL A 80 6.24 -18.53 -15.56
N THR A 81 7.36 -18.67 -16.29
CA THR A 81 7.49 -19.63 -17.38
C THR A 81 7.29 -21.08 -16.89
N LYS A 82 7.90 -21.46 -15.76
CA LYS A 82 7.70 -22.81 -15.16
C LYS A 82 6.24 -23.08 -14.81
N VAL A 83 5.53 -22.09 -14.29
CA VAL A 83 4.09 -22.23 -13.99
C VAL A 83 3.29 -22.45 -15.26
N VAL A 84 3.58 -21.72 -16.33
CA VAL A 84 2.92 -21.87 -17.63
C VAL A 84 3.18 -23.25 -18.23
N GLU A 85 4.42 -23.75 -18.18
CA GLU A 85 4.77 -25.09 -18.63
C GLU A 85 4.02 -26.16 -17.85
N ARG A 86 3.94 -26.02 -16.52
CA ARG A 86 3.17 -26.91 -15.66
C ARG A 86 1.67 -26.88 -15.98
N ALA A 87 1.09 -25.71 -16.21
CA ALA A 87 -0.31 -25.56 -16.58
C ALA A 87 -0.61 -26.22 -17.94
N ARG A 88 0.29 -26.11 -18.92
CA ARG A 88 0.19 -26.80 -20.22
C ARG A 88 0.28 -28.32 -20.06
N ALA A 89 1.19 -28.79 -19.21
CA ALA A 89 1.31 -30.23 -18.93
C ALA A 89 0.03 -30.77 -18.26
N ASN A 90 -0.56 -30.02 -17.33
CA ASN A 90 -1.83 -30.38 -16.69
C ASN A 90 -2.99 -30.43 -17.69
N GLU A 91 -3.04 -29.53 -18.65
CA GLU A 91 -4.05 -29.50 -19.71
C GLU A 91 -3.88 -30.65 -20.69
N GLN A 92 -2.64 -31.00 -21.08
CA GLN A 92 -2.33 -32.08 -22.04
C GLN A 92 -2.40 -33.48 -21.41
N GLY A 93 -2.06 -33.62 -20.13
CA GLY A 93 -2.05 -34.87 -19.40
C GLY A 93 -3.40 -35.34 -18.86
N SER A 94 -4.42 -34.47 -18.93
CA SER A 94 -5.77 -34.77 -18.46
C SER A 94 -6.59 -35.52 -19.55
N THR A 95 -7.44 -36.44 -19.13
CA THR A 95 -8.44 -37.04 -20.02
C THR A 95 -9.45 -35.97 -20.44
N VAL A 96 -9.97 -36.08 -21.67
CA VAL A 96 -10.94 -35.12 -22.25
C VAL A 96 -12.15 -34.86 -21.34
N GLU A 97 -12.44 -35.79 -20.43
CA GLU A 97 -13.59 -35.70 -19.50
C GLU A 97 -13.32 -34.83 -18.23
N LYS A 98 -12.06 -34.65 -17.78
CA LYS A 98 -11.71 -33.84 -16.62
C LYS A 98 -10.34 -33.15 -16.78
N PRO A 99 -10.28 -31.98 -17.42
CA PRO A 99 -9.03 -31.25 -17.48
C PRO A 99 -8.67 -30.72 -16.09
N VAL A 100 -7.43 -30.96 -15.64
CA VAL A 100 -6.90 -30.41 -14.39
C VAL A 100 -6.60 -28.94 -14.59
N LYS A 101 -7.38 -28.10 -13.93
CA LYS A 101 -7.19 -26.64 -13.97
C LYS A 101 -6.00 -26.23 -13.11
N THR A 102 -5.29 -25.18 -13.50
CA THR A 102 -4.17 -24.64 -12.71
C THR A 102 -4.58 -23.31 -12.09
N VAL A 103 -4.54 -23.25 -10.76
CA VAL A 103 -4.70 -22.00 -9.99
C VAL A 103 -3.32 -21.49 -9.62
N LEU A 104 -2.95 -20.35 -10.15
CA LEU A 104 -1.72 -19.64 -9.78
C LEU A 104 -2.04 -18.62 -8.68
N PHE A 105 -1.51 -18.84 -7.50
CA PHE A 105 -1.53 -17.88 -6.42
C PHE A 105 -0.25 -17.04 -6.43
N VAL A 106 -0.40 -15.72 -6.54
CA VAL A 106 0.70 -14.76 -6.49
C VAL A 106 0.59 -13.96 -5.20
N ASP A 107 1.45 -14.28 -4.24
CA ASP A 107 1.51 -13.51 -2.99
C ASP A 107 2.26 -12.20 -3.22
N GLU A 108 1.74 -11.11 -2.62
CA GLU A 108 2.28 -9.75 -2.75
C GLU A 108 2.42 -9.29 -4.21
N ILE A 109 1.38 -9.50 -5.03
CA ILE A 109 1.38 -9.22 -6.48
C ILE A 109 1.84 -7.80 -6.84
N HIS A 110 1.65 -6.82 -5.94
CA HIS A 110 2.12 -5.45 -6.08
C HIS A 110 3.65 -5.30 -6.16
N ARG A 111 4.41 -6.32 -5.76
CA ARG A 111 5.88 -6.35 -5.88
C ARG A 111 6.35 -6.65 -7.30
N PHE A 112 5.51 -7.22 -8.14
CA PHE A 112 5.83 -7.37 -9.55
C PHE A 112 5.73 -6.04 -10.27
N ASN A 113 6.74 -5.72 -11.09
CA ASN A 113 6.65 -4.58 -11.99
C ASN A 113 5.62 -4.83 -13.12
N LYS A 114 5.27 -3.77 -13.87
CA LYS A 114 4.24 -3.85 -14.92
C LYS A 114 4.53 -4.92 -15.96
N ALA A 115 5.79 -5.06 -16.41
CA ALA A 115 6.17 -6.07 -17.40
C ALA A 115 6.05 -7.52 -16.87
N GLN A 116 6.28 -7.72 -15.58
CA GLN A 116 6.07 -9.02 -14.94
C GLN A 116 4.59 -9.34 -14.79
N GLN A 117 3.76 -8.34 -14.46
CA GLN A 117 2.31 -8.51 -14.42
C GLN A 117 1.72 -8.76 -15.82
N ASP A 118 2.21 -8.07 -16.85
CA ASP A 118 1.82 -8.28 -18.25
C ASP A 118 2.08 -9.71 -18.73
N ALA A 119 3.12 -10.36 -18.21
CA ALA A 119 3.46 -11.74 -18.58
C ALA A 119 2.36 -12.76 -18.22
N PHE A 120 1.46 -12.44 -17.30
CA PHE A 120 0.33 -13.32 -16.96
C PHE A 120 -0.85 -13.20 -17.93
N LEU A 121 -1.00 -12.05 -18.60
CA LEU A 121 -2.20 -11.72 -19.40
C LEU A 121 -2.55 -12.79 -20.44
N PRO A 122 -1.63 -13.24 -21.33
CA PRO A 122 -1.98 -14.22 -22.35
C PRO A 122 -2.50 -15.53 -21.77
N HIS A 123 -2.02 -15.90 -20.57
CA HIS A 123 -2.36 -17.18 -19.93
C HIS A 123 -3.65 -17.10 -19.12
N VAL A 124 -3.97 -15.90 -18.61
CA VAL A 124 -5.26 -15.61 -17.95
C VAL A 124 -6.35 -15.45 -19.02
N GLU A 125 -6.06 -14.78 -20.13
CA GLU A 125 -6.99 -14.61 -21.26
C GLU A 125 -7.36 -15.92 -21.95
N SER A 126 -6.39 -16.80 -22.15
CA SER A 126 -6.64 -18.14 -22.72
C SER A 126 -7.36 -19.09 -21.76
N GLY A 127 -7.46 -18.75 -20.47
CA GLY A 127 -8.01 -19.64 -19.45
C GLY A 127 -7.08 -20.78 -19.02
N LEU A 128 -5.84 -20.82 -19.53
CA LEU A 128 -4.82 -21.80 -19.16
C LEU A 128 -4.50 -21.74 -17.66
N VAL A 129 -4.48 -20.53 -17.11
CA VAL A 129 -4.18 -20.26 -15.69
C VAL A 129 -5.28 -19.39 -15.09
N THR A 130 -5.80 -19.83 -13.93
CA THR A 130 -6.65 -18.97 -13.08
C THR A 130 -5.77 -18.23 -12.10
N LEU A 131 -5.71 -16.89 -12.20
CA LEU A 131 -4.89 -16.06 -11.33
C LEU A 131 -5.63 -15.71 -10.04
N ILE A 132 -5.02 -15.96 -8.90
CA ILE A 132 -5.43 -15.41 -7.61
C ILE A 132 -4.27 -14.57 -7.07
N GLY A 133 -4.35 -13.24 -7.24
CA GLY A 133 -3.38 -12.33 -6.66
C GLY A 133 -3.73 -11.97 -5.22
N ALA A 134 -2.73 -11.82 -4.36
CA ALA A 134 -2.90 -11.28 -3.01
C ALA A 134 -2.06 -10.03 -2.84
N THR A 135 -2.63 -9.02 -2.20
CA THR A 135 -1.95 -7.76 -1.93
C THR A 135 -2.43 -7.13 -0.62
N THR A 136 -1.54 -6.44 0.05
CA THR A 136 -1.86 -5.54 1.17
C THR A 136 -2.08 -4.11 0.70
N GLU A 137 -1.66 -3.76 -0.52
CA GLU A 137 -1.77 -2.43 -1.10
C GLU A 137 -3.01 -2.29 -2.00
N ASN A 138 -3.46 -1.05 -2.22
CA ASN A 138 -4.64 -0.80 -3.03
C ASN A 138 -4.41 -1.25 -4.49
N PRO A 139 -5.12 -2.28 -4.96
CA PRO A 139 -4.89 -2.84 -6.28
C PRO A 139 -5.14 -1.86 -7.42
N SER A 140 -5.95 -0.81 -7.22
CA SER A 140 -6.20 0.21 -8.24
C SER A 140 -4.95 1.02 -8.62
N PHE A 141 -3.92 1.04 -7.78
CA PHE A 141 -2.66 1.74 -8.04
C PHE A 141 -1.54 0.78 -8.43
N GLU A 142 -1.57 -0.44 -7.91
CA GLU A 142 -0.46 -1.36 -7.95
C GLU A 142 -0.62 -2.49 -8.97
N VAL A 143 -1.87 -2.83 -9.32
CA VAL A 143 -2.15 -3.87 -10.31
C VAL A 143 -2.53 -3.22 -11.65
N ILE A 144 -1.96 -3.71 -12.74
CA ILE A 144 -2.21 -3.16 -14.07
C ILE A 144 -3.70 -3.30 -14.48
N THR A 145 -4.21 -2.28 -15.14
CA THR A 145 -5.61 -2.21 -15.57
C THR A 145 -6.07 -3.45 -16.37
N PRO A 146 -5.27 -4.04 -17.28
CA PRO A 146 -5.67 -5.24 -18.00
C PRO A 146 -5.91 -6.47 -17.10
N LEU A 147 -5.14 -6.65 -16.02
CA LEU A 147 -5.40 -7.73 -15.06
C LEU A 147 -6.63 -7.43 -14.19
N LEU A 148 -6.81 -6.19 -13.76
CA LEU A 148 -7.99 -5.78 -13.00
C LEU A 148 -9.29 -5.98 -13.77
N SER A 149 -9.30 -5.67 -15.07
CA SER A 149 -10.49 -5.86 -15.92
C SER A 149 -10.91 -7.33 -16.10
N ARG A 150 -9.97 -8.27 -15.86
CA ARG A 150 -10.16 -9.73 -15.98
C ARG A 150 -10.24 -10.44 -14.64
N SER A 151 -10.14 -9.70 -13.56
CA SER A 151 -10.17 -10.22 -12.20
C SER A 151 -11.24 -9.55 -11.37
N ARG A 152 -11.75 -10.23 -10.34
CA ARG A 152 -12.58 -9.58 -9.33
C ARG A 152 -11.76 -9.24 -8.11
N VAL A 153 -11.81 -7.98 -7.69
CA VAL A 153 -11.20 -7.55 -6.43
C VAL A 153 -12.13 -7.92 -5.28
N ILE A 154 -11.58 -8.66 -4.32
CA ILE A 154 -12.27 -9.06 -3.09
C ILE A 154 -11.54 -8.43 -1.92
N VAL A 155 -12.24 -7.58 -1.19
CA VAL A 155 -11.70 -6.91 -0.01
C VAL A 155 -11.85 -7.82 1.20
N LEU A 156 -10.76 -8.05 1.92
CA LEU A 156 -10.72 -8.77 3.18
C LEU A 156 -10.53 -7.79 4.33
N ASN A 157 -11.43 -7.85 5.29
CA ASN A 157 -11.38 -7.00 6.47
C ASN A 157 -10.35 -7.52 7.49
N PRO A 158 -9.77 -6.63 8.32
CA PRO A 158 -9.01 -7.08 9.49
C PRO A 158 -9.89 -7.97 10.38
N LEU A 159 -9.32 -9.02 10.95
CA LEU A 159 -10.04 -9.86 11.90
C LEU A 159 -10.31 -9.08 13.19
N THR A 160 -11.53 -9.21 13.70
CA THR A 160 -11.90 -8.59 14.97
C THR A 160 -11.23 -9.29 16.15
N LYS A 161 -11.16 -8.65 17.30
CA LYS A 161 -10.71 -9.29 18.55
C LYS A 161 -11.49 -10.58 18.85
N GLN A 162 -12.78 -10.59 18.54
CA GLN A 162 -13.64 -11.76 18.73
C GLN A 162 -13.27 -12.90 17.77
N ASP A 163 -12.98 -12.59 16.52
CA ASP A 163 -12.52 -13.56 15.52
C ASP A 163 -11.20 -14.19 15.95
N ILE A 164 -10.23 -13.38 16.34
CA ILE A 164 -8.93 -13.87 16.85
C ILE A 164 -9.09 -14.71 18.10
N THR A 165 -9.93 -14.29 19.05
CA THR A 165 -10.21 -15.07 20.27
C THR A 165 -10.81 -16.44 19.92
N SER A 166 -11.70 -16.51 18.91
CA SER A 166 -12.26 -17.77 18.42
C SER A 166 -11.18 -18.69 17.83
N ILE A 167 -10.32 -18.14 16.98
CA ILE A 167 -9.17 -18.86 16.39
C ILE A 167 -8.24 -19.41 17.49
N LEU A 168 -7.88 -18.58 18.48
CA LEU A 168 -7.02 -18.98 19.58
C LEU A 168 -7.65 -20.09 20.44
N LYS A 169 -8.97 -20.03 20.72
CA LYS A 169 -9.67 -21.10 21.43
C LYS A 169 -9.63 -22.41 20.68
N THR A 170 -9.86 -22.37 19.36
CA THR A 170 -9.79 -23.54 18.50
C THR A 170 -8.37 -24.13 18.49
N ALA A 171 -7.36 -23.28 18.40
CA ALA A 171 -5.96 -23.69 18.44
C ALA A 171 -5.56 -24.28 19.81
N ALA A 172 -5.96 -23.66 20.91
CA ALA A 172 -5.71 -24.16 22.27
C ALA A 172 -6.32 -25.56 22.46
N LYS A 173 -7.54 -25.78 21.91
CA LYS A 173 -8.19 -27.12 21.96
C LYS A 173 -7.40 -28.15 21.12
N ALA A 174 -6.95 -27.79 19.93
CA ALA A 174 -6.16 -28.68 19.06
C ALA A 174 -4.81 -29.04 19.70
N GLU A 175 -4.15 -28.09 20.34
CA GLU A 175 -2.89 -28.26 21.08
C GLU A 175 -3.09 -28.89 22.47
N LYS A 176 -4.32 -29.28 22.81
CA LYS A 176 -4.66 -29.88 24.10
C LYS A 176 -4.21 -29.01 25.30
N ILE A 177 -4.27 -27.68 25.15
CA ILE A 177 -4.00 -26.74 26.25
C ILE A 177 -5.26 -26.64 27.12
N PRO A 178 -5.23 -27.12 28.36
CA PRO A 178 -6.40 -27.05 29.27
C PRO A 178 -6.77 -25.59 29.56
N THR A 179 -8.06 -25.30 29.69
CA THR A 179 -8.56 -23.93 30.00
C THR A 179 -7.93 -23.36 31.28
N LYS A 180 -7.61 -24.21 32.26
CA LYS A 180 -6.91 -23.78 33.47
C LYS A 180 -5.51 -23.24 33.20
N ARG A 181 -4.86 -23.64 32.10
CA ARG A 181 -3.53 -23.17 31.73
C ARG A 181 -3.55 -21.91 30.87
N LEU A 182 -4.68 -21.58 30.21
CA LEU A 182 -4.87 -20.39 29.40
C LEU A 182 -6.05 -19.57 29.97
N PRO A 183 -5.82 -18.73 31.01
CA PRO A 183 -6.85 -17.87 31.57
C PRO A 183 -7.46 -16.94 30.53
N ALA A 184 -8.74 -16.58 30.72
CA ALA A 184 -9.45 -15.69 29.79
C ALA A 184 -8.72 -14.35 29.57
N LYS A 185 -8.11 -13.78 30.60
CA LYS A 185 -7.35 -12.54 30.54
C LYS A 185 -6.12 -12.67 29.64
N SER A 186 -5.35 -13.74 29.75
CA SER A 186 -4.17 -14.00 28.88
C SER A 186 -4.58 -14.29 27.44
N LEU A 187 -5.72 -14.97 27.23
CA LEU A 187 -6.29 -15.18 25.90
C LEU A 187 -6.72 -13.85 25.24
N ASP A 188 -7.38 -12.98 25.99
CA ASP A 188 -7.77 -11.65 25.55
C ASP A 188 -6.57 -10.79 25.17
N MET A 189 -5.51 -10.86 25.96
CA MET A 189 -4.25 -10.16 25.73
C MET A 189 -3.54 -10.65 24.46
N LEU A 190 -3.49 -11.98 24.22
CA LEU A 190 -3.00 -12.55 22.97
C LEU A 190 -3.77 -12.01 21.75
N ALA A 191 -5.10 -11.89 21.87
CA ALA A 191 -5.93 -11.37 20.80
C ALA A 191 -5.66 -9.87 20.55
N GLU A 192 -5.51 -9.06 21.58
CA GLU A 192 -5.21 -7.63 21.47
C GLU A 192 -3.85 -7.36 20.82
N LEU A 193 -2.80 -8.06 21.31
CA LEU A 193 -1.43 -7.89 20.82
C LEU A 193 -1.21 -8.37 19.40
N SER A 194 -2.15 -9.15 18.83
CA SER A 194 -2.10 -9.60 17.43
C SER A 194 -2.54 -8.54 16.42
N SER A 195 -3.23 -7.48 16.86
CA SER A 195 -3.75 -6.42 16.01
C SER A 195 -4.54 -6.92 14.78
N GLY A 196 -5.28 -8.04 14.93
CA GLY A 196 -6.08 -8.64 13.87
C GLY A 196 -5.32 -9.57 12.90
N ASP A 197 -4.05 -9.87 13.16
CA ASP A 197 -3.28 -10.87 12.41
C ASP A 197 -3.33 -12.24 13.10
N ALA A 198 -4.03 -13.21 12.46
CA ALA A 198 -4.15 -14.56 12.99
C ALA A 198 -2.81 -15.32 13.07
N ARG A 199 -1.86 -15.05 12.19
CA ARG A 199 -0.52 -15.68 12.20
C ARG A 199 0.28 -15.22 13.40
N ILE A 200 0.20 -13.92 13.73
CA ILE A 200 0.82 -13.35 14.93
C ILE A 200 0.18 -13.95 16.19
N ALA A 201 -1.14 -13.99 16.24
CA ALA A 201 -1.88 -14.54 17.38
C ALA A 201 -1.49 -16.00 17.67
N LEU A 202 -1.51 -16.84 16.63
CA LEU A 202 -1.15 -18.26 16.74
C LEU A 202 0.32 -18.48 17.09
N GLY A 203 1.22 -17.70 16.49
CA GLY A 203 2.65 -17.77 16.83
C GLY A 203 2.94 -17.34 18.26
N ASN A 204 2.27 -16.30 18.77
CA ASN A 204 2.40 -15.89 20.16
C ASN A 204 1.83 -16.92 21.13
N LEU A 205 0.70 -17.57 20.79
CA LEU A 205 0.16 -18.68 21.59
C LEU A 205 1.13 -19.87 21.65
N GLU A 206 1.71 -20.26 20.51
CA GLU A 206 2.69 -21.35 20.42
C GLU A 206 3.90 -21.06 21.29
N LEU A 207 4.50 -19.86 21.18
CA LEU A 207 5.65 -19.46 21.97
C LEU A 207 5.30 -19.33 23.47
N ALA A 208 4.15 -18.74 23.80
CA ALA A 208 3.71 -18.62 25.19
C ALA A 208 3.48 -19.99 25.82
N ASN A 209 2.94 -20.97 25.09
CA ASN A 209 2.78 -22.35 25.56
C ASN A 209 4.12 -23.05 25.78
N GLN A 210 5.12 -22.81 24.91
CA GLN A 210 6.47 -23.31 25.06
C GLN A 210 7.16 -22.73 26.33
N LEU A 211 7.07 -21.38 26.48
CA LEU A 211 7.66 -20.69 27.64
C LEU A 211 7.02 -21.10 28.95
N ALA A 212 5.70 -21.34 28.96
CA ALA A 212 4.98 -21.79 30.15
C ALA A 212 5.28 -23.26 30.55
N GLY A 213 5.79 -24.08 29.63
CA GLY A 213 6.01 -25.51 29.80
C GLY A 213 4.72 -26.22 30.29
N LYS A 214 4.71 -26.75 31.48
CA LYS A 214 3.51 -27.36 32.12
C LYS A 214 2.70 -26.36 32.96
N GLY A 215 3.19 -25.14 33.14
CA GLY A 215 2.59 -24.10 33.96
C GLY A 215 1.44 -23.35 33.29
N VAL A 216 0.94 -22.32 33.99
CA VAL A 216 -0.11 -21.42 33.50
C VAL A 216 0.52 -20.39 32.57
N ILE A 217 -0.12 -20.11 31.43
CA ILE A 217 0.24 -19.04 30.52
C ILE A 217 -0.25 -17.72 31.11
N THR A 218 0.64 -17.06 31.89
CA THR A 218 0.33 -15.80 32.57
C THR A 218 0.47 -14.62 31.62
N ASP A 219 -0.11 -13.46 31.97
CA ASP A 219 0.01 -12.21 31.19
C ASP A 219 1.48 -11.85 30.94
N LYS A 220 2.37 -12.04 31.93
CA LYS A 220 3.82 -11.81 31.82
C LYS A 220 4.47 -12.71 30.74
N ILE A 221 4.05 -13.97 30.64
CA ILE A 221 4.54 -14.88 29.58
C ILE A 221 4.01 -14.45 28.21
N VAL A 222 2.77 -13.99 28.17
CA VAL A 222 2.19 -13.44 26.91
C VAL A 222 2.94 -12.20 26.45
N GLU A 223 3.24 -11.26 27.34
CA GLU A 223 4.09 -10.08 27.04
C GLU A 223 5.46 -10.50 26.51
N GLN A 224 6.10 -11.44 27.18
CA GLN A 224 7.40 -11.94 26.76
C GLN A 224 7.36 -12.62 25.39
N ALA A 225 6.32 -13.41 25.10
CA ALA A 225 6.12 -14.02 23.79
C ALA A 225 5.87 -13.00 22.69
N ALA A 226 5.13 -11.92 22.97
CA ALA A 226 4.86 -10.85 22.04
C ALA A 226 6.08 -9.94 21.81
N GLN A 227 6.88 -9.65 22.85
CA GLN A 227 8.10 -8.82 22.75
C GLN A 227 9.25 -9.53 22.02
N ALA A 228 9.29 -10.86 22.05
CA ALA A 228 10.29 -11.63 21.29
C ALA A 228 10.14 -11.46 19.76
N ARG A 229 9.05 -10.90 19.30
CA ARG A 229 8.86 -10.47 17.91
C ARG A 229 8.99 -8.94 17.82
N ILE A 230 10.00 -8.48 17.10
CA ILE A 230 10.03 -7.10 16.59
C ILE A 230 8.78 -6.95 15.72
N PRO A 231 7.86 -6.02 16.01
CA PRO A 231 6.74 -5.78 15.13
C PRO A 231 7.30 -5.49 13.73
N GLY A 232 7.02 -6.37 12.77
CA GLY A 232 7.31 -6.10 11.38
C GLY A 232 6.41 -4.94 10.95
N TYR A 233 6.90 -3.71 11.08
CA TYR A 233 6.28 -2.55 10.44
C TYR A 233 6.37 -2.79 8.95
N ASP A 234 5.22 -3.00 8.32
CA ASP A 234 5.13 -3.07 6.87
C ASP A 234 5.31 -1.65 6.31
N LYS A 235 6.58 -1.33 5.99
CA LYS A 235 6.99 -0.01 5.46
C LYS A 235 6.32 0.35 4.13
N ALA A 236 5.61 -0.57 3.50
CA ALA A 236 4.97 -0.40 2.22
C ALA A 236 3.46 -0.71 2.26
N GLY A 237 2.88 -1.07 3.41
CA GLY A 237 1.48 -1.46 3.53
C GLY A 237 0.50 -0.30 3.67
N GLU A 238 -0.79 -0.61 3.57
CA GLU A 238 -1.90 0.35 3.67
C GLU A 238 -1.86 1.19 4.96
N GLN A 239 -1.40 0.61 6.09
CA GLN A 239 -1.25 1.35 7.34
C GLN A 239 -0.21 2.48 7.23
N HIS A 240 0.88 2.27 6.49
CA HIS A 240 1.88 3.29 6.22
C HIS A 240 1.26 4.49 5.49
N TYR A 241 0.52 4.22 4.39
CA TYR A 241 -0.16 5.28 3.63
C TYR A 241 -1.24 5.99 4.44
N ASN A 242 -1.97 5.26 5.28
CA ASN A 242 -3.00 5.84 6.14
C ASN A 242 -2.42 6.75 7.22
N ILE A 243 -1.32 6.35 7.88
CA ILE A 243 -0.68 7.15 8.92
C ILE A 243 -0.03 8.40 8.33
N ILE A 244 0.72 8.29 7.23
CA ILE A 244 1.32 9.46 6.57
C ILE A 244 0.24 10.41 6.03
N SER A 245 -0.86 9.89 5.51
CA SER A 245 -2.01 10.69 5.06
C SER A 245 -2.66 11.42 6.24
N ALA A 246 -2.84 10.75 7.38
CA ALA A 246 -3.35 11.36 8.60
C ALA A 246 -2.41 12.46 9.12
N PHE A 247 -1.09 12.23 9.12
CA PHE A 247 -0.08 13.21 9.48
C PHE A 247 -0.19 14.49 8.62
N ILE A 248 -0.22 14.33 7.30
CA ILE A 248 -0.34 15.46 6.35
C ILE A 248 -1.67 16.18 6.53
N LYS A 249 -2.79 15.45 6.67
CA LYS A 249 -4.13 16.04 6.88
C LYS A 249 -4.22 16.80 8.20
N SER A 250 -3.57 16.30 9.27
CA SER A 250 -3.51 16.99 10.56
C SER A 250 -2.75 18.30 10.45
N MET A 251 -1.58 18.33 9.80
CA MET A 251 -0.84 19.57 9.54
C MET A 251 -1.66 20.54 8.68
N ARG A 252 -2.38 20.05 7.66
CA ARG A 252 -3.25 20.86 6.79
C ARG A 252 -4.41 21.48 7.57
N GLY A 253 -5.01 20.72 8.48
CA GLY A 253 -6.09 21.17 9.36
C GLY A 253 -5.61 22.07 10.51
N GLY A 254 -4.30 22.27 10.69
CA GLY A 254 -3.75 23.09 11.78
C GLY A 254 -3.68 22.38 13.14
N ASP A 255 -4.01 21.09 13.20
CA ASP A 255 -3.92 20.30 14.44
C ASP A 255 -2.50 19.78 14.65
N ALA A 256 -1.71 20.57 15.39
CA ALA A 256 -0.33 20.21 15.72
C ALA A 256 -0.27 18.95 16.61
N SER A 257 -1.20 18.78 17.55
CA SER A 257 -1.21 17.62 18.45
C SER A 257 -1.42 16.31 17.72
N ALA A 258 -2.40 16.27 16.80
CA ALA A 258 -2.64 15.11 15.96
C ALA A 258 -1.44 14.84 15.01
N ALA A 259 -0.85 15.90 14.42
CA ALA A 259 0.34 15.75 13.58
C ALA A 259 1.51 15.10 14.36
N LEU A 260 1.81 15.59 15.56
CA LEU A 260 2.88 15.05 16.40
C LEU A 260 2.58 13.59 16.80
N TYR A 261 1.33 13.25 17.09
CA TYR A 261 0.94 11.87 17.42
C TYR A 261 1.17 10.91 16.25
N TYR A 262 0.72 11.26 15.02
CA TYR A 262 0.93 10.41 13.86
C TYR A 262 2.40 10.28 13.48
N MET A 263 3.19 11.35 13.63
CA MET A 263 4.64 11.29 13.42
C MET A 263 5.33 10.39 14.45
N ALA A 264 4.96 10.49 15.74
CA ALA A 264 5.47 9.60 16.77
C ALA A 264 5.15 8.14 16.46
N ARG A 265 3.93 7.83 15.98
CA ARG A 265 3.56 6.47 15.54
C ARG A 265 4.44 5.97 14.41
N MET A 266 4.74 6.81 13.40
CA MET A 266 5.65 6.44 12.31
C MET A 266 7.05 6.12 12.82
N LEU A 267 7.61 6.97 13.69
CA LEU A 267 8.96 6.77 14.24
C LEU A 267 9.03 5.52 15.13
N GLN A 268 8.04 5.28 16.00
CA GLN A 268 7.96 4.06 16.82
C GLN A 268 7.82 2.78 15.98
N ALA A 269 7.18 2.90 14.83
CA ALA A 269 7.04 1.81 13.87
C ALA A 269 8.31 1.61 13.00
N GLY A 270 9.38 2.39 13.21
CA GLY A 270 10.64 2.26 12.49
C GLY A 270 10.66 2.91 11.11
N GLU A 271 9.76 3.89 10.85
CA GLU A 271 9.77 4.66 9.61
C GLU A 271 11.08 5.44 9.44
N ASP A 272 11.54 5.57 8.21
CA ASP A 272 12.71 6.38 7.89
C ASP A 272 12.46 7.86 8.21
N PRO A 273 13.21 8.47 9.14
CA PRO A 273 13.09 9.88 9.45
C PRO A 273 13.24 10.80 8.23
N LYS A 274 14.07 10.40 7.25
CA LYS A 274 14.23 11.14 5.99
C LYS A 274 12.98 11.08 5.13
N PHE A 275 12.23 9.96 5.15
CA PHE A 275 10.95 9.88 4.46
C PHE A 275 9.96 10.88 5.04
N ILE A 276 9.83 10.94 6.37
CA ILE A 276 8.94 11.92 7.05
C ILE A 276 9.36 13.34 6.67
N ALA A 277 10.65 13.66 6.74
CA ALA A 277 11.17 14.97 6.37
C ALA A 277 10.89 15.33 4.89
N ARG A 278 11.06 14.39 3.94
CA ARG A 278 10.68 14.59 2.53
C ARG A 278 9.20 14.95 2.36
N ARG A 279 8.32 14.26 3.09
CA ARG A 279 6.87 14.57 3.04
C ARG A 279 6.56 15.96 3.57
N MET A 280 7.28 16.42 4.60
CA MET A 280 7.14 17.80 5.09
C MET A 280 7.64 18.85 4.09
N VAL A 281 8.72 18.57 3.32
CA VAL A 281 9.18 19.45 2.22
C VAL A 281 8.09 19.62 1.17
N VAL A 282 7.48 18.53 0.73
CA VAL A 282 6.36 18.59 -0.23
C VAL A 282 5.20 19.39 0.34
N PHE A 283 4.82 19.12 1.60
CA PHE A 283 3.74 19.85 2.28
C PHE A 283 3.97 21.35 2.36
N ALA A 284 5.20 21.80 2.65
CA ALA A 284 5.54 23.22 2.72
C ALA A 284 5.30 23.92 1.37
N SER A 285 5.58 23.26 0.25
CA SER A 285 5.35 23.82 -1.09
C SER A 285 3.90 23.68 -1.53
N GLU A 286 3.25 22.55 -1.25
CA GLU A 286 1.89 22.23 -1.71
C GLU A 286 0.80 22.96 -0.95
N ASP A 287 0.87 22.96 0.39
CA ASP A 287 -0.21 23.40 1.27
C ASP A 287 0.04 24.73 1.98
N ILE A 288 1.30 25.16 2.12
CA ILE A 288 1.67 26.44 2.73
C ILE A 288 2.00 27.47 1.63
N GLY A 289 2.87 27.10 0.70
CA GLY A 289 3.21 27.92 -0.47
C GLY A 289 3.54 29.36 -0.11
N MET A 290 2.88 30.29 -0.78
CA MET A 290 3.09 31.75 -0.60
C MET A 290 2.48 32.32 0.68
N ALA A 291 1.67 31.58 1.44
CA ALA A 291 1.13 32.07 2.71
C ALA A 291 2.22 32.20 3.78
N ALA A 292 3.27 31.37 3.74
CA ALA A 292 4.44 31.48 4.60
C ALA A 292 5.68 30.94 3.85
N PRO A 293 6.32 31.73 2.96
CA PRO A 293 7.42 31.26 2.10
C PRO A 293 8.64 30.73 2.87
N ALA A 294 8.88 31.24 4.09
CA ALA A 294 9.94 30.77 4.96
C ALA A 294 9.79 29.28 5.39
N ALA A 295 8.58 28.71 5.30
CA ALA A 295 8.33 27.31 5.68
C ALA A 295 9.18 26.34 4.87
N LEU A 296 9.40 26.59 3.58
CA LEU A 296 10.25 25.76 2.74
C LEU A 296 11.70 25.74 3.23
N ASN A 297 12.25 26.89 3.62
CA ASN A 297 13.62 26.96 4.15
C ASN A 297 13.75 26.21 5.49
N ILE A 298 12.76 26.35 6.36
CA ILE A 298 12.72 25.66 7.66
C ILE A 298 12.75 24.15 7.46
N VAL A 299 11.91 23.63 6.58
CA VAL A 299 11.82 22.18 6.39
C VAL A 299 13.01 21.59 5.63
N VAL A 300 13.61 22.35 4.70
CA VAL A 300 14.84 21.92 4.02
C VAL A 300 16.00 21.88 5.01
N SER A 301 16.13 22.88 5.89
CA SER A 301 17.12 22.87 6.98
C SER A 301 16.89 21.69 7.93
N THR A 302 15.62 21.37 8.24
CA THR A 302 15.27 20.19 9.06
C THR A 302 15.67 18.90 8.36
N PHE A 303 15.41 18.77 7.04
CA PHE A 303 15.80 17.59 6.28
C PHE A 303 17.32 17.35 6.34
N LEU A 304 18.11 18.41 6.16
CA LEU A 304 19.57 18.36 6.25
C LEU A 304 20.04 17.99 7.68
N ALA A 305 19.40 18.52 8.71
CA ALA A 305 19.68 18.18 10.10
C ALA A 305 19.39 16.69 10.36
N VAL A 306 18.23 16.19 9.93
CA VAL A 306 17.86 14.75 10.04
C VAL A 306 18.90 13.86 9.36
N GLU A 307 19.38 14.26 8.20
CA GLU A 307 20.37 13.50 7.46
C GLU A 307 21.74 13.44 8.14
N ARG A 308 22.15 14.54 8.80
CA ARG A 308 23.48 14.66 9.41
C ARG A 308 23.54 14.16 10.85
N ILE A 309 22.46 14.34 11.61
CA ILE A 309 22.40 14.01 13.04
C ILE A 309 22.00 12.55 13.22
N GLY A 310 20.94 12.10 12.52
CA GLY A 310 20.39 10.75 12.67
C GLY A 310 19.54 10.59 13.94
N MET A 311 19.03 9.36 14.14
CA MET A 311 18.27 8.98 15.34
C MET A 311 19.20 8.68 16.50
N PRO A 312 18.81 8.95 17.76
CA PRO A 312 17.49 9.46 18.17
C PRO A 312 17.37 10.99 18.17
N GLU A 313 18.44 11.76 18.07
CA GLU A 313 18.44 13.20 18.33
C GLU A 313 17.70 14.00 17.26
N CYS A 314 17.67 13.55 16.01
CA CYS A 314 16.94 14.24 14.93
C CYS A 314 15.42 14.30 15.17
N GLN A 315 14.87 13.57 16.15
CA GLN A 315 13.48 13.68 16.54
C GLN A 315 13.12 15.10 16.96
N TYR A 316 13.99 15.80 17.71
CA TYR A 316 13.74 17.19 18.12
C TYR A 316 13.50 18.08 16.90
N ASN A 317 14.30 17.94 15.85
CA ASN A 317 14.17 18.69 14.61
C ASN A 317 12.86 18.39 13.89
N LEU A 318 12.47 17.11 13.81
CA LEU A 318 11.23 16.68 13.16
C LEU A 318 10.00 17.22 13.88
N PHE A 319 9.92 17.06 15.21
CA PHE A 319 8.80 17.51 16.03
C PHE A 319 8.66 19.03 16.02
N HIS A 320 9.78 19.76 16.11
CA HIS A 320 9.80 21.21 15.98
C HIS A 320 9.26 21.65 14.61
N CYS A 321 9.80 21.11 13.53
CA CYS A 321 9.38 21.44 12.17
C CYS A 321 7.89 21.13 11.94
N ALA A 322 7.40 19.95 12.31
CA ALA A 322 6.00 19.59 12.14
C ALA A 322 5.06 20.54 12.90
N THR A 323 5.47 21.00 14.10
CA THR A 323 4.72 22.00 14.87
C THR A 323 4.64 23.34 14.13
N VAL A 324 5.77 23.83 13.57
CA VAL A 324 5.81 25.06 12.78
C VAL A 324 4.91 24.94 11.55
N LEU A 325 5.04 23.84 10.80
CA LEU A 325 4.24 23.61 9.59
C LEU A 325 2.74 23.48 9.89
N ALA A 326 2.36 22.80 10.97
CA ALA A 326 0.97 22.69 11.38
C ALA A 326 0.34 24.06 11.71
N LYS A 327 1.08 24.92 12.41
CA LYS A 327 0.61 26.26 12.82
C LYS A 327 0.74 27.34 11.74
N ALA A 328 1.51 27.11 10.67
CA ALA A 328 1.67 28.07 9.59
C ALA A 328 0.34 28.30 8.84
N PRO A 329 0.09 29.51 8.31
CA PRO A 329 -1.04 29.75 7.41
C PRO A 329 -0.92 28.87 6.16
N LYS A 330 -2.04 28.54 5.53
CA LYS A 330 -2.12 27.62 4.38
C LYS A 330 -2.59 28.36 3.13
N SER A 331 -1.95 28.06 1.98
CA SER A 331 -2.42 28.44 0.65
C SER A 331 -2.07 27.37 -0.36
N ARG A 332 -3.02 27.03 -1.20
CA ARG A 332 -2.83 26.13 -2.33
C ARG A 332 -2.84 26.84 -3.68
N ASP A 333 -2.68 28.16 -3.66
CA ASP A 333 -2.73 28.97 -4.88
C ASP A 333 -1.67 28.54 -5.90
N VAL A 334 -0.43 28.26 -5.42
CA VAL A 334 0.66 27.77 -6.28
C VAL A 334 0.32 26.39 -6.86
N THR A 335 -0.23 25.49 -6.06
CA THR A 335 -0.64 24.14 -6.49
C THR A 335 -1.75 24.23 -7.54
N GLY A 336 -2.73 25.12 -7.33
CA GLY A 336 -3.80 25.38 -8.29
C GLY A 336 -3.25 25.94 -9.61
N ALA A 337 -2.40 26.97 -9.51
CA ALA A 337 -1.75 27.59 -10.66
C ALA A 337 -0.90 26.58 -11.47
N MET A 338 -0.12 25.74 -10.78
CA MET A 338 0.66 24.67 -11.39
C MET A 338 -0.24 23.70 -12.18
N GLY A 339 -1.37 23.26 -11.59
CA GLY A 339 -2.31 22.37 -12.27
C GLY A 339 -2.87 22.97 -13.55
N LYS A 340 -3.32 24.23 -13.49
CA LYS A 340 -3.83 24.98 -14.66
C LYS A 340 -2.75 25.17 -15.74
N ALA A 341 -1.54 25.53 -15.35
CA ALA A 341 -0.43 25.71 -16.30
C ALA A 341 -0.04 24.39 -16.99
N LEU A 342 0.03 23.29 -16.24
CA LEU A 342 0.29 21.96 -16.81
C LEU A 342 -0.83 21.50 -17.75
N GLN A 343 -2.08 21.82 -17.44
CA GLN A 343 -3.23 21.53 -18.31
C GLN A 343 -3.15 22.34 -19.60
N ALA A 344 -2.88 23.64 -19.53
CA ALA A 344 -2.71 24.50 -20.69
C ALA A 344 -1.55 24.01 -21.59
N ALA A 345 -0.42 23.66 -21.01
CA ALA A 345 0.73 23.13 -21.75
C ALA A 345 0.41 21.78 -22.47
N ARG A 346 -0.45 20.94 -21.90
CA ARG A 346 -0.93 19.70 -22.57
C ARG A 346 -1.94 19.98 -23.68
N GLN A 347 -2.81 20.98 -23.47
CA GLN A 347 -3.83 21.34 -24.46
C GLN A 347 -3.24 22.06 -25.67
N TYR A 348 -2.15 22.79 -25.45
CA TYR A 348 -1.50 23.63 -26.47
C TYR A 348 0.01 23.38 -26.51
N PRO A 349 0.47 22.17 -26.89
CA PRO A 349 1.89 21.80 -26.78
C PRO A 349 2.78 22.60 -27.78
N ASP A 350 2.23 23.06 -28.93
CA ASP A 350 2.97 23.62 -30.00
C ASP A 350 2.77 25.14 -30.19
N LEU A 351 2.17 25.83 -29.20
CA LEU A 351 2.04 27.30 -29.29
C LEU A 351 3.41 27.97 -29.39
N PRO A 352 3.59 28.83 -30.40
CA PRO A 352 4.88 29.51 -30.59
C PRO A 352 5.13 30.52 -29.47
N VAL A 353 6.38 30.55 -29.00
CA VAL A 353 6.80 31.63 -28.08
C VAL A 353 6.62 32.97 -28.79
N PRO A 354 6.01 33.98 -28.14
CA PRO A 354 5.82 35.31 -28.74
C PRO A 354 7.12 35.91 -29.27
N VAL A 355 7.07 36.49 -30.46
CA VAL A 355 8.27 36.99 -31.18
C VAL A 355 9.10 37.95 -30.34
N HIS A 356 8.48 38.83 -29.57
CA HIS A 356 9.14 39.81 -28.70
C HIS A 356 9.85 39.17 -27.48
N LEU A 357 9.56 37.89 -27.18
CA LEU A 357 10.28 37.16 -26.12
C LEU A 357 11.43 36.31 -26.64
N ARG A 358 11.57 36.21 -27.98
CA ARG A 358 12.64 35.39 -28.56
C ARG A 358 13.94 36.19 -28.61
N ASN A 359 15.07 35.53 -28.38
CA ASN A 359 16.37 36.13 -28.53
C ASN A 359 16.70 36.43 -29.97
N ALA A 360 17.36 37.57 -30.25
CA ALA A 360 17.72 38.06 -31.58
C ALA A 360 19.27 38.12 -31.78
N PRO A 361 20.01 36.98 -31.78
CA PRO A 361 21.47 36.96 -31.88
C PRO A 361 21.98 37.41 -33.29
N THR A 362 21.15 37.34 -34.31
CA THR A 362 21.53 37.73 -35.69
C THR A 362 20.78 38.94 -36.17
N LYS A 363 21.33 39.64 -37.19
CA LYS A 363 20.67 40.79 -37.84
C LYS A 363 19.31 40.40 -38.41
N LEU A 364 19.22 39.27 -39.10
CA LEU A 364 17.97 38.76 -39.66
C LEU A 364 16.89 38.57 -38.60
N MET A 365 17.23 38.04 -37.40
CA MET A 365 16.27 37.88 -36.31
C MET A 365 15.78 39.22 -35.77
N LYS A 366 16.66 40.22 -35.70
CA LYS A 366 16.27 41.61 -35.34
C LYS A 366 15.31 42.18 -36.37
N ASP A 367 15.61 42.02 -37.67
CA ASP A 367 14.78 42.49 -38.76
C ASP A 367 13.39 41.80 -38.79
N LEU A 368 13.30 40.58 -38.23
CA LEU A 368 12.05 39.83 -38.01
C LEU A 368 11.33 40.22 -36.70
N GLY A 369 11.78 41.23 -35.98
CA GLY A 369 11.14 41.72 -34.74
C GLY A 369 11.39 40.88 -33.47
N TYR A 370 12.39 39.99 -33.51
CA TYR A 370 12.71 39.20 -32.29
C TYR A 370 13.27 40.10 -31.20
N GLY A 371 12.69 39.98 -29.95
CA GLY A 371 13.07 40.77 -28.80
C GLY A 371 12.63 42.24 -28.86
N GLU A 372 11.85 42.65 -29.86
CA GLU A 372 11.43 44.04 -30.03
C GLU A 372 10.60 44.51 -28.82
N GLY A 373 10.94 45.67 -28.27
CA GLY A 373 10.24 46.30 -27.14
C GLY A 373 10.45 45.64 -25.80
N THR A 374 11.21 44.53 -25.69
CA THR A 374 11.53 43.90 -24.43
C THR A 374 12.66 44.63 -23.70
N LYS A 375 12.44 44.96 -22.43
CA LYS A 375 13.44 45.56 -21.53
C LYS A 375 13.81 44.66 -20.38
N TRP A 376 15.08 44.68 -19.99
CA TRP A 376 15.62 43.92 -18.85
C TRP A 376 15.56 44.77 -17.55
N GLU A 377 14.34 45.21 -17.20
CA GLU A 377 14.10 46.04 -16.01
C GLU A 377 13.14 45.30 -15.06
N ALA A 378 13.38 45.37 -13.76
CA ALA A 378 12.50 44.79 -12.77
C ALA A 378 11.10 45.41 -12.85
N GLY A 379 10.05 44.58 -12.91
CA GLY A 379 8.66 45.04 -13.03
C GLY A 379 8.23 45.49 -14.42
N PHE A 380 9.09 45.32 -15.45
CA PHE A 380 8.70 45.63 -16.83
C PHE A 380 7.52 44.76 -17.29
N LYS A 381 6.51 45.42 -17.84
CA LYS A 381 5.36 44.75 -18.47
C LYS A 381 5.33 45.05 -19.97
N HIS A 382 5.46 44.03 -20.76
CA HIS A 382 5.35 44.19 -22.20
C HIS A 382 3.88 44.44 -22.59
N PRO A 383 3.56 45.42 -23.50
CA PRO A 383 2.19 45.71 -23.88
C PRO A 383 1.41 44.55 -24.46
N LYS A 384 2.10 43.60 -25.13
CA LYS A 384 1.53 42.36 -25.67
C LYS A 384 1.49 41.21 -24.67
N GLY A 385 1.89 41.44 -23.41
CA GLY A 385 1.98 40.39 -22.39
C GLY A 385 3.18 39.45 -22.59
N PHE A 386 3.22 38.33 -21.83
CA PHE A 386 4.28 37.35 -21.86
C PHE A 386 3.81 35.94 -22.28
N LEU A 387 2.50 35.71 -22.34
CA LEU A 387 1.92 34.45 -22.81
C LEU A 387 1.68 34.49 -24.31
N PRO A 388 1.59 33.32 -24.99
CA PRO A 388 1.10 33.21 -26.36
C PRO A 388 -0.28 33.88 -26.51
N GLU A 389 -0.62 34.30 -27.74
CA GLU A 389 -1.85 35.05 -28.02
C GLU A 389 -3.11 34.33 -27.52
N GLU A 390 -3.16 33.00 -27.68
CA GLU A 390 -4.26 32.14 -27.25
C GLU A 390 -4.45 32.11 -25.75
N LEU A 391 -3.38 32.38 -25.01
CA LEU A 391 -3.35 32.35 -23.54
C LEU A 391 -3.20 33.76 -22.93
N LYS A 392 -3.17 34.83 -23.69
CA LYS A 392 -2.82 36.20 -23.23
C LYS A 392 -3.68 36.72 -22.08
N ASN A 393 -4.93 36.27 -22.00
CA ASN A 393 -5.88 36.67 -20.96
C ASN A 393 -5.96 35.63 -19.83
N THR A 394 -5.09 34.62 -19.83
CA THR A 394 -5.12 33.59 -18.82
C THR A 394 -4.36 34.04 -17.57
N ASP A 395 -5.03 33.98 -16.42
CA ASP A 395 -4.42 34.09 -15.11
C ASP A 395 -4.50 32.73 -14.40
N PHE A 396 -3.38 32.05 -14.31
CA PHE A 396 -3.32 30.75 -13.63
C PHE A 396 -3.58 30.84 -12.12
N PHE A 397 -3.43 32.03 -11.49
CA PHE A 397 -3.72 32.30 -10.11
C PHE A 397 -5.15 32.75 -9.84
N ALA A 398 -5.92 33.08 -10.89
CA ALA A 398 -7.34 33.40 -10.74
C ALA A 398 -8.08 32.23 -10.09
N ARG A 399 -8.97 32.53 -9.10
CA ARG A 399 -9.81 31.54 -8.40
C ARG A 399 -10.96 31.03 -9.26
#